data_a4b8a4f05d0020273925fb6070b3399c
#
_entry.id   a4b8a4f05d0020273925fb6070b3399c
#
_cell.length_a   1.000
_cell.length_b   1.000
_cell.length_c   1.000
_cell.angle_alpha   90.00
_cell.angle_beta   90.00
_cell.angle_gamma   90.00
#
_symmetry.space_group_name_H-M   'P 1'
#
loop_
_entity.id
_entity.type
_entity.pdbx_description
1 polymer ?
#
loop_
_entity_poly.entity_id
_entity_poly.type
_entity_poly.pdbx_seq_one_letter_code
_entity_poly.pdbx_strand_id
1 'polypeptide(L)'
;MFSLLLVAVLAQGPLTPPGPPTSPAPDAGVADAVVPPLPVASLPPATHDLFRRIQGRVSQVRIIERRSGTKSSIGSAFFVSEKGHALTNYHVVSDVVLHPEDYTAELDRGDATVPVRLLAVDVASDLAIIQVEAPVADFFRLEDREPPQGTRLFAMGNPRDLGTTIVEGTYNGLVRDALYERVHFSGAINPGMSGGPTLSGEGNVVGVNVATMGNQVGFLVPVTKARQLLDRTLALPAPPDAAALRKSVGEQLMANQQRITDRLMATELPKQGLGDYRVPGRWSPFLKCWGDTPHDPETPYTVTSYQCSSEEDIFLSSSHRTGVVTYLHQHVTSQKLGAMRFSALYSTLFSQDPDPVPATREDVTNFRCKSEFVDVKGLTVRAAICLRAYRRFPGLYDLVLRAATLNASTHGVDTSLTLGGFSADNARKLARRYLEGLSWTK
;
A
#
# COMPACT_ATOMS: atom_id res chain seq x y z
N MET A 1 24.71 16.99 -24.23
CA MET A 1 25.36 18.20 -23.77
C MET A 1 25.24 18.25 -22.25
N PHE A 2 26.31 17.99 -21.57
CA PHE A 2 26.38 17.97 -20.11
C PHE A 2 26.46 19.40 -19.57
N SER A 3 25.56 19.78 -18.66
CA SER A 3 25.67 21.05 -17.91
C SER A 3 26.11 20.72 -16.48
N LEU A 4 27.35 21.08 -16.18
CA LEU A 4 27.91 21.03 -14.82
C LEU A 4 27.31 22.19 -13.99
N LEU A 5 26.67 21.88 -12.88
CA LEU A 5 26.39 22.85 -11.82
C LEU A 5 27.56 22.89 -10.85
N LEU A 6 28.20 24.05 -10.78
CA LEU A 6 29.28 24.39 -9.84
C LEU A 6 28.65 24.69 -8.47
N VAL A 7 28.98 23.90 -7.45
CA VAL A 7 28.62 24.17 -6.05
C VAL A 7 29.75 25.00 -5.45
N ALA A 8 29.45 26.23 -5.06
CA ALA A 8 30.39 27.13 -4.33
C ALA A 8 30.45 26.67 -2.85
N VAL A 9 31.64 26.25 -2.44
CA VAL A 9 31.96 25.96 -1.03
C VAL A 9 32.36 27.27 -0.36
N LEU A 10 31.54 27.76 0.57
CA LEU A 10 31.91 28.84 1.49
C LEU A 10 32.79 28.29 2.61
N ALA A 11 34.03 28.74 2.67
CA ALA A 11 34.99 28.43 3.73
C ALA A 11 34.55 29.09 5.05
N GLN A 12 34.26 28.30 6.07
CA GLN A 12 34.11 28.75 7.46
C GLN A 12 35.48 28.67 8.15
N GLY A 13 35.90 29.77 8.73
CA GLY A 13 37.14 29.87 9.51
C GLY A 13 37.08 29.11 10.84
N PRO A 14 38.22 28.86 11.48
CA PRO A 14 38.29 27.99 12.65
C PRO A 14 37.68 28.63 13.90
N LEU A 15 36.74 27.92 14.52
CA LEU A 15 36.20 28.25 15.84
C LEU A 15 37.21 27.80 16.92
N THR A 16 37.59 28.71 17.80
CA THR A 16 38.38 28.41 19.00
C THR A 16 37.53 27.67 20.02
N PRO A 17 38.05 26.61 20.68
CA PRO A 17 37.33 25.87 21.69
C PRO A 17 37.14 26.69 22.99
N PRO A 18 36.02 26.56 23.71
CA PRO A 18 35.83 27.15 25.02
C PRO A 18 36.68 26.45 26.09
N GLY A 19 37.20 27.25 27.01
CA GLY A 19 38.05 26.79 28.14
C GLY A 19 37.27 25.87 29.10
N PRO A 20 38.00 25.10 29.93
CA PRO A 20 37.40 24.13 30.86
C PRO A 20 36.58 24.81 31.96
N PRO A 21 35.45 24.20 32.37
CA PRO A 21 34.65 24.73 33.48
C PRO A 21 35.37 24.60 34.82
N THR A 22 35.31 25.62 35.63
CA THR A 22 35.77 25.64 37.01
C THR A 22 34.87 24.76 37.90
N SER A 23 35.50 23.87 38.69
CA SER A 23 34.80 23.00 39.64
C SER A 23 34.15 23.82 40.77
N PRO A 24 32.91 23.54 41.16
CA PRO A 24 32.35 24.07 42.39
C PRO A 24 32.86 23.32 43.62
N ALA A 25 32.98 24.03 44.75
CA ALA A 25 33.41 23.57 46.05
C ALA A 25 32.47 22.48 46.63
N PRO A 26 32.93 21.59 47.51
CA PRO A 26 32.12 20.52 48.08
C PRO A 26 31.04 21.05 49.02
N ASP A 27 29.79 20.69 48.71
CA ASP A 27 28.65 21.02 49.56
C ASP A 27 28.43 19.95 50.63
N ALA A 28 27.90 20.39 51.75
CA ALA A 28 27.82 19.65 52.98
C ALA A 28 26.78 18.52 52.92
N GLY A 29 27.11 17.41 53.53
CA GLY A 29 26.39 16.17 53.73
C GLY A 29 24.87 16.14 53.67
N VAL A 30 24.37 15.44 52.70
CA VAL A 30 22.99 14.88 52.72
C VAL A 30 23.09 13.42 53.16
N ALA A 31 22.43 13.08 54.27
CA ALA A 31 22.39 11.74 54.79
C ALA A 31 21.83 10.77 53.73
N ASP A 32 22.51 9.64 53.54
CA ASP A 32 22.08 8.53 52.66
C ASP A 32 20.69 8.03 53.09
N ALA A 33 19.65 8.45 52.39
CA ALA A 33 18.37 7.78 52.44
C ALA A 33 18.50 6.44 51.70
N VAL A 34 18.48 5.32 52.43
CA VAL A 34 18.41 3.97 51.87
C VAL A 34 17.10 3.84 51.11
N VAL A 35 17.16 4.02 49.78
CA VAL A 35 16.05 3.73 48.88
C VAL A 35 15.87 2.20 48.86
N PRO A 36 14.70 1.66 49.27
CA PRO A 36 14.46 0.24 49.16
C PRO A 36 14.58 -0.20 47.69
N PRO A 37 15.19 -1.36 47.41
CA PRO A 37 15.30 -1.84 46.03
C PRO A 37 13.88 -1.99 45.45
N LEU A 38 13.67 -1.32 44.33
CA LEU A 38 12.46 -1.52 43.54
C LEU A 38 12.32 -3.01 43.19
N PRO A 39 11.10 -3.59 43.24
CA PRO A 39 10.90 -4.97 42.82
C PRO A 39 11.45 -5.11 41.41
N VAL A 40 12.41 -5.99 41.21
CA VAL A 40 12.97 -6.33 39.89
C VAL A 40 11.85 -7.02 39.15
N ALA A 41 11.06 -6.22 38.38
CA ALA A 41 10.20 -6.77 37.37
C ALA A 41 11.10 -7.61 36.46
N SER A 42 10.78 -8.89 36.27
CA SER A 42 11.54 -9.78 35.39
C SER A 42 11.71 -9.06 34.04
N LEU A 43 12.94 -8.69 33.72
CA LEU A 43 13.24 -8.11 32.42
C LEU A 43 12.70 -9.06 31.33
N PRO A 44 12.00 -8.57 30.32
CA PRO A 44 11.59 -9.42 29.22
C PRO A 44 12.82 -10.12 28.62
N PRO A 45 12.70 -11.37 28.15
CA PRO A 45 13.84 -12.13 27.63
C PRO A 45 14.59 -11.26 26.62
N ALA A 46 15.91 -11.24 26.70
CA ALA A 46 16.75 -10.46 25.85
C ALA A 46 16.41 -10.83 24.36
N THR A 47 16.40 -9.88 23.44
CA THR A 47 16.12 -10.09 22.01
C THR A 47 16.94 -11.25 21.45
N HIS A 48 18.19 -11.41 21.93
CA HIS A 48 19.07 -12.52 21.59
C HIS A 48 18.47 -13.90 21.94
N ASP A 49 17.88 -14.05 23.16
CA ASP A 49 17.33 -15.34 23.59
C ASP A 49 16.05 -15.69 22.81
N LEU A 50 15.22 -14.68 22.49
CA LEU A 50 14.08 -14.87 21.62
C LEU A 50 14.55 -15.32 20.23
N PHE A 51 15.50 -14.60 19.61
CA PHE A 51 16.03 -14.91 18.29
C PHE A 51 16.57 -16.36 18.22
N ARG A 52 17.43 -16.77 19.16
CA ARG A 52 17.99 -18.13 19.19
C ARG A 52 16.93 -19.22 19.27
N ARG A 53 15.86 -18.97 19.98
CA ARG A 53 14.77 -19.95 20.21
C ARG A 53 13.89 -20.14 18.96
N ILE A 54 13.78 -19.11 18.11
CA ILE A 54 12.74 -19.09 17.06
C ILE A 54 13.28 -18.97 15.64
N GLN A 55 14.58 -18.69 15.42
CA GLN A 55 15.16 -18.46 14.10
C GLN A 55 14.92 -19.61 13.11
N GLY A 56 14.90 -20.87 13.58
CA GLY A 56 14.65 -22.04 12.73
C GLY A 56 13.20 -22.21 12.25
N ARG A 57 12.26 -21.38 12.74
CA ARG A 57 10.83 -21.42 12.34
C ARG A 57 10.51 -20.48 11.17
N VAL A 58 11.46 -19.61 10.80
CA VAL A 58 11.34 -18.68 9.68
C VAL A 58 12.20 -19.19 8.53
N SER A 59 11.62 -19.27 7.34
CA SER A 59 12.30 -19.73 6.12
C SER A 59 12.22 -18.65 5.05
N GLN A 60 13.20 -18.63 4.15
CA GLN A 60 13.10 -17.84 2.93
C GLN A 60 12.21 -18.55 1.92
N VAL A 61 11.26 -17.82 1.32
CA VAL A 61 10.54 -18.25 0.11
C VAL A 61 11.32 -17.79 -1.10
N ARG A 62 11.56 -18.68 -2.05
CA ARG A 62 12.18 -18.41 -3.34
C ARG A 62 11.21 -18.74 -4.45
N ILE A 63 11.00 -17.80 -5.35
CA ILE A 63 10.25 -18.03 -6.58
C ILE A 63 11.26 -18.30 -7.68
N ILE A 64 11.14 -19.45 -8.30
CA ILE A 64 12.07 -19.93 -9.32
C ILE A 64 11.40 -19.85 -10.69
N GLU A 65 12.03 -19.18 -11.62
CA GLU A 65 11.64 -19.20 -13.05
C GLU A 65 12.12 -20.51 -13.65
N ARG A 66 11.17 -21.32 -14.18
CA ARG A 66 11.43 -22.72 -14.57
C ARG A 66 12.40 -22.87 -15.73
N ARG A 67 12.43 -21.91 -16.67
CA ARG A 67 13.27 -21.99 -17.87
C ARG A 67 14.74 -21.73 -17.56
N SER A 68 15.01 -20.73 -16.73
CA SER A 68 16.37 -20.37 -16.32
C SER A 68 16.86 -21.16 -15.11
N GLY A 69 15.93 -21.70 -14.31
CA GLY A 69 16.25 -22.32 -13.02
C GLY A 69 16.75 -21.32 -11.97
N THR A 70 16.53 -20.01 -12.20
CA THR A 70 17.05 -18.94 -11.33
C THR A 70 15.95 -18.31 -10.48
N LYS A 71 16.35 -17.66 -9.38
CA LYS A 71 15.43 -16.91 -8.51
C LYS A 71 14.92 -15.66 -9.24
N SER A 72 13.59 -15.48 -9.33
CA SER A 72 12.94 -14.27 -9.83
C SER A 72 12.52 -13.34 -8.69
N SER A 73 12.15 -13.91 -7.53
CA SER A 73 11.73 -13.15 -6.35
C SER A 73 12.05 -13.91 -5.08
N ILE A 74 12.13 -13.18 -3.96
CA ILE A 74 12.34 -13.72 -2.62
C ILE A 74 11.39 -13.06 -1.62
N GLY A 75 11.04 -13.81 -0.56
CA GLY A 75 10.31 -13.34 0.59
C GLY A 75 10.60 -14.22 1.80
N SER A 76 9.81 -14.07 2.84
CA SER A 76 9.87 -14.88 4.04
C SER A 76 8.58 -15.67 4.24
N ALA A 77 8.67 -16.78 4.93
CA ALA A 77 7.53 -17.55 5.42
C ALA A 77 7.82 -18.10 6.81
N PHE A 78 6.77 -18.48 7.52
CA PHE A 78 6.89 -19.11 8.83
C PHE A 78 5.83 -20.19 9.00
N PHE A 79 6.21 -21.28 9.65
CA PHE A 79 5.31 -22.41 9.90
C PHE A 79 4.29 -22.11 10.99
N VAL A 80 3.05 -22.57 10.79
CA VAL A 80 1.90 -22.35 11.69
C VAL A 80 1.18 -23.65 12.06
N SER A 81 1.63 -24.81 11.59
CA SER A 81 1.11 -26.11 11.98
C SER A 81 2.12 -27.22 11.78
N GLU A 82 1.92 -28.34 12.50
CA GLU A 82 2.69 -29.57 12.35
C GLU A 82 2.58 -30.22 10.97
N LYS A 83 1.49 -29.91 10.23
CA LYS A 83 1.24 -30.44 8.86
C LYS A 83 2.00 -29.67 7.78
N GLY A 84 2.94 -28.81 8.16
CA GLY A 84 3.77 -28.06 7.22
C GLY A 84 3.10 -26.87 6.56
N HIS A 85 1.97 -26.36 7.10
CA HIS A 85 1.38 -25.10 6.63
C HIS A 85 2.27 -23.93 7.06
N ALA A 86 2.57 -23.05 6.12
CA ALA A 86 3.32 -21.82 6.38
C ALA A 86 2.59 -20.60 5.78
N LEU A 87 2.67 -19.49 6.50
CA LEU A 87 2.17 -18.18 6.07
C LEU A 87 3.26 -17.42 5.34
N THR A 88 2.87 -16.70 4.31
CA THR A 88 3.67 -15.72 3.56
C THR A 88 2.76 -14.64 2.99
N ASN A 89 3.28 -13.65 2.24
CA ASN A 89 2.46 -12.70 1.51
C ASN A 89 2.04 -13.24 0.12
N TYR A 90 0.89 -12.76 -0.36
CA TYR A 90 0.42 -13.03 -1.71
C TYR A 90 1.39 -12.48 -2.76
N HIS A 91 1.88 -11.24 -2.58
CA HIS A 91 2.79 -10.61 -3.54
C HIS A 91 4.11 -11.39 -3.73
N VAL A 92 4.53 -12.17 -2.73
CA VAL A 92 5.72 -13.05 -2.84
C VAL A 92 5.45 -14.21 -3.80
N VAL A 93 4.24 -14.78 -3.79
CA VAL A 93 3.87 -15.99 -4.56
C VAL A 93 2.96 -15.70 -5.76
N SER A 94 2.71 -14.44 -6.08
CA SER A 94 1.76 -14.02 -7.12
C SER A 94 2.09 -14.61 -8.50
N ASP A 95 3.37 -14.68 -8.87
CA ASP A 95 3.80 -15.24 -10.15
C ASP A 95 3.45 -16.73 -10.27
N VAL A 96 3.53 -17.48 -9.16
CA VAL A 96 3.12 -18.90 -9.14
C VAL A 96 1.61 -19.06 -9.32
N VAL A 97 0.79 -18.09 -8.83
CA VAL A 97 -0.67 -18.08 -9.03
C VAL A 97 -1.04 -17.74 -10.47
N LEU A 98 -0.37 -16.72 -11.03
CA LEU A 98 -0.72 -16.17 -12.34
C LEU A 98 -0.10 -16.92 -13.51
N HIS A 99 1.10 -17.50 -13.32
CA HIS A 99 1.92 -18.17 -14.32
C HIS A 99 2.51 -19.48 -13.78
N PRO A 100 1.70 -20.44 -13.35
CA PRO A 100 2.16 -21.70 -12.74
C PRO A 100 2.98 -22.56 -13.70
N GLU A 101 2.85 -22.34 -15.01
CA GLU A 101 3.64 -22.97 -16.05
C GLU A 101 5.09 -22.46 -16.08
N ASP A 102 5.32 -21.20 -15.73
CA ASP A 102 6.62 -20.55 -15.81
C ASP A 102 7.33 -20.48 -14.44
N TYR A 103 6.59 -20.51 -13.32
CA TYR A 103 7.14 -20.30 -11.98
C TYR A 103 6.80 -21.43 -11.01
N THR A 104 7.69 -21.62 -10.03
CA THR A 104 7.49 -22.50 -8.88
C THR A 104 8.00 -21.84 -7.61
N ALA A 105 7.50 -22.28 -6.45
CA ALA A 105 7.95 -21.78 -5.15
C ALA A 105 8.69 -22.87 -4.39
N GLU A 106 9.71 -22.47 -3.66
CA GLU A 106 10.52 -23.31 -2.78
C GLU A 106 10.77 -22.61 -1.44
N LEU A 107 10.94 -23.38 -0.38
CA LEU A 107 11.45 -22.91 0.92
C LEU A 107 12.91 -23.30 1.09
N ASP A 108 13.72 -22.30 1.43
CA ASP A 108 15.09 -22.53 1.91
C ASP A 108 15.04 -22.86 3.41
N ARG A 109 15.53 -24.04 3.76
CA ARG A 109 15.63 -24.54 5.13
C ARG A 109 17.10 -24.67 5.61
N GLY A 110 18.00 -23.87 5.05
CA GLY A 110 19.43 -23.90 5.36
C GLY A 110 20.17 -24.92 4.48
N ASP A 111 20.18 -26.18 4.87
CA ASP A 111 20.95 -27.22 4.14
C ASP A 111 20.21 -27.75 2.89
N ALA A 112 18.91 -27.45 2.72
CA ALA A 112 18.08 -27.93 1.62
C ALA A 112 17.01 -26.94 1.21
N THR A 113 16.69 -26.93 -0.07
CA THR A 113 15.49 -26.30 -0.65
C THR A 113 14.40 -27.35 -0.77
N VAL A 114 13.19 -26.99 -0.33
CA VAL A 114 12.03 -27.89 -0.33
C VAL A 114 10.93 -27.26 -1.20
N PRO A 115 10.39 -27.98 -2.19
CA PRO A 115 9.26 -27.49 -2.97
C PRO A 115 8.03 -27.30 -2.08
N VAL A 116 7.23 -26.29 -2.41
CA VAL A 116 5.98 -26.00 -1.68
C VAL A 116 4.80 -26.01 -2.61
N ARG A 117 3.64 -26.38 -2.05
CA ARG A 117 2.34 -26.24 -2.70
C ARG A 117 1.64 -25.01 -2.16
N LEU A 118 1.07 -24.19 -3.03
CA LEU A 118 0.20 -23.08 -2.65
C LEU A 118 -1.22 -23.60 -2.40
N LEU A 119 -1.77 -23.28 -1.22
CA LEU A 119 -3.09 -23.79 -0.80
C LEU A 119 -4.19 -22.71 -0.82
N ALA A 120 -3.87 -21.49 -0.45
CA ALA A 120 -4.85 -20.42 -0.38
C ALA A 120 -4.19 -19.05 -0.50
N VAL A 121 -4.96 -18.06 -0.95
CA VAL A 121 -4.55 -16.66 -0.99
C VAL A 121 -5.66 -15.74 -0.48
N ASP A 122 -5.27 -14.59 0.08
CA ASP A 122 -6.13 -13.45 0.39
C ASP A 122 -5.47 -12.21 -0.21
N VAL A 123 -5.94 -11.80 -1.40
CA VAL A 123 -5.30 -10.72 -2.16
C VAL A 123 -5.52 -9.35 -1.53
N ALA A 124 -6.64 -9.14 -0.84
CA ALA A 124 -6.94 -7.88 -0.17
C ALA A 124 -6.11 -7.69 1.10
N SER A 125 -5.84 -8.77 1.81
CA SER A 125 -4.97 -8.77 2.99
C SER A 125 -3.49 -8.95 2.62
N ASP A 126 -3.18 -9.34 1.39
CA ASP A 126 -1.84 -9.70 0.92
C ASP A 126 -1.25 -10.89 1.69
N LEU A 127 -2.01 -11.98 1.84
CA LEU A 127 -1.60 -13.21 2.51
C LEU A 127 -1.69 -14.42 1.60
N ALA A 128 -0.84 -15.42 1.86
CA ALA A 128 -0.89 -16.75 1.25
C ALA A 128 -0.56 -17.85 2.25
N ILE A 129 -1.14 -19.03 2.05
CA ILE A 129 -0.76 -20.27 2.74
C ILE A 129 -0.07 -21.18 1.74
N ILE A 130 1.13 -21.57 2.08
CA ILE A 130 1.91 -22.59 1.37
C ILE A 130 2.09 -23.82 2.27
N GLN A 131 2.39 -24.95 1.70
CA GLN A 131 2.59 -26.20 2.45
C GLN A 131 3.80 -26.97 1.92
N VAL A 132 4.62 -27.47 2.85
CA VAL A 132 5.59 -28.54 2.59
C VAL A 132 4.94 -29.90 2.86
N GLU A 133 5.34 -30.96 2.11
CA GLU A 133 4.75 -32.29 2.29
C GLU A 133 5.24 -33.03 3.55
N ALA A 134 6.33 -32.55 4.17
CA ALA A 134 6.89 -33.15 5.36
C ALA A 134 6.31 -32.55 6.65
N PRO A 135 6.13 -33.33 7.72
CA PRO A 135 5.77 -32.81 9.04
C PRO A 135 6.80 -31.83 9.58
N VAL A 136 6.32 -30.80 10.31
CA VAL A 136 7.13 -29.75 10.92
C VAL A 136 6.95 -29.78 12.43
N ALA A 137 8.00 -30.14 13.14
CA ALA A 137 7.94 -30.25 14.62
C ALA A 137 7.86 -28.90 15.33
N ASP A 138 8.39 -27.85 14.70
CA ASP A 138 8.52 -26.53 15.34
C ASP A 138 7.81 -25.46 14.49
N PHE A 139 6.74 -24.89 15.03
CA PHE A 139 5.89 -23.91 14.37
C PHE A 139 5.45 -22.81 15.34
N PHE A 140 4.98 -21.67 14.82
CA PHE A 140 4.50 -20.56 15.62
C PHE A 140 3.02 -20.72 15.99
N ARG A 141 2.68 -20.19 17.16
CA ARG A 141 1.30 -19.93 17.56
C ARG A 141 0.89 -18.53 17.10
N LEU A 142 -0.31 -18.40 16.60
CA LEU A 142 -0.93 -17.11 16.29
C LEU A 142 -1.62 -16.57 17.54
N GLU A 143 -1.42 -15.28 17.88
CA GLU A 143 -2.18 -14.63 18.96
C GLU A 143 -3.67 -14.59 18.67
N ASP A 144 -4.50 -14.64 19.70
CA ASP A 144 -5.94 -14.64 19.57
C ASP A 144 -6.50 -13.25 19.27
N ARG A 145 -5.78 -12.20 19.68
CA ARG A 145 -6.18 -10.80 19.58
C ARG A 145 -4.97 -9.89 19.44
N GLU A 146 -5.26 -8.68 18.98
CA GLU A 146 -4.25 -7.64 18.86
C GLU A 146 -3.75 -7.20 20.26
N PRO A 147 -2.44 -6.93 20.44
CA PRO A 147 -1.89 -6.45 21.69
C PRO A 147 -2.28 -4.97 21.94
N PRO A 148 -2.14 -4.47 23.16
CA PRO A 148 -2.26 -3.05 23.46
C PRO A 148 -1.24 -2.19 22.68
N GLN A 149 -1.63 -0.95 22.33
CA GLN A 149 -0.70 0.03 21.76
C GLN A 149 0.47 0.28 22.73
N GLY A 150 1.67 0.44 22.17
CA GLY A 150 2.91 0.57 22.94
C GLY A 150 3.61 -0.76 23.21
N THR A 151 2.99 -1.91 22.89
CA THR A 151 3.61 -3.22 23.05
C THR A 151 4.84 -3.34 22.15
N ARG A 152 5.95 -3.78 22.74
CA ARG A 152 7.21 -4.09 22.06
C ARG A 152 7.04 -5.36 21.22
N LEU A 153 7.40 -5.30 19.95
CA LEU A 153 7.29 -6.39 18.99
C LEU A 153 8.61 -6.65 18.26
N PHE A 154 8.73 -7.83 17.67
CA PHE A 154 9.92 -8.32 16.98
C PHE A 154 9.56 -8.86 15.59
N ALA A 155 9.84 -8.08 14.54
CA ALA A 155 9.66 -8.52 13.17
C ALA A 155 10.84 -9.38 12.71
N MET A 156 10.56 -10.52 12.09
CA MET A 156 11.57 -11.42 11.55
C MET A 156 11.40 -11.66 10.06
N GLY A 157 12.50 -11.95 9.39
CA GLY A 157 12.52 -12.28 7.96
C GLY A 157 13.93 -12.48 7.45
N ASN A 158 14.05 -12.73 6.15
CA ASN A 158 15.33 -12.91 5.47
C ASN A 158 15.54 -11.81 4.42
N PRO A 159 16.06 -10.62 4.80
CA PRO A 159 16.24 -9.52 3.86
C PRO A 159 17.40 -9.82 2.89
N ARG A 160 17.15 -9.71 1.60
CA ARG A 160 18.17 -9.70 0.54
C ARG A 160 19.21 -10.83 0.61
N ASP A 161 18.82 -12.04 0.98
CA ASP A 161 19.75 -13.18 1.19
C ASP A 161 20.81 -12.96 2.30
N LEU A 162 20.60 -12.03 3.23
CA LEU A 162 21.54 -11.75 4.33
C LEU A 162 21.40 -12.71 5.54
N GLY A 163 20.52 -13.68 5.42
CA GLY A 163 20.14 -14.57 6.53
C GLY A 163 19.01 -14.01 7.38
N THR A 164 18.58 -14.81 8.36
CA THR A 164 17.47 -14.44 9.23
C THR A 164 17.81 -13.21 10.07
N THR A 165 16.98 -12.18 9.99
CA THR A 165 17.15 -10.90 10.70
C THR A 165 15.95 -10.68 11.62
N ILE A 166 16.21 -10.07 12.79
CA ILE A 166 15.19 -9.62 13.74
C ILE A 166 15.25 -8.10 13.86
N VAL A 167 14.08 -7.45 13.82
CA VAL A 167 13.93 -5.99 13.96
C VAL A 167 12.95 -5.72 15.08
N GLU A 168 13.38 -4.92 16.06
CA GLU A 168 12.55 -4.49 17.16
C GLU A 168 11.76 -3.23 16.79
N GLY A 169 10.54 -3.12 17.28
CA GLY A 169 9.69 -1.96 17.13
C GLY A 169 8.47 -2.01 18.05
N THR A 170 7.55 -1.08 17.84
CA THR A 170 6.37 -0.90 18.69
C THR A 170 5.10 -1.12 17.89
N TYR A 171 4.11 -1.78 18.52
CA TYR A 171 2.75 -1.86 18.02
C TYR A 171 2.03 -0.52 18.22
N ASN A 172 1.71 0.18 17.15
CA ASN A 172 1.03 1.47 17.20
C ASN A 172 -0.48 1.39 16.89
N GLY A 173 -1.03 0.17 16.84
CA GLY A 173 -2.45 -0.08 16.58
C GLY A 173 -2.77 -0.19 15.10
N LEU A 174 -4.06 -0.41 14.83
CA LEU A 174 -4.58 -0.43 13.46
C LEU A 174 -4.56 0.97 12.84
N VAL A 175 -4.19 1.05 11.57
CA VAL A 175 -4.24 2.30 10.80
C VAL A 175 -5.69 2.75 10.68
N ARG A 176 -5.97 3.98 11.15
CA ARG A 176 -7.33 4.54 11.10
C ARG A 176 -7.74 4.84 9.66
N ASP A 177 -9.00 4.60 9.38
CA ASP A 177 -9.60 4.90 8.08
C ASP A 177 -8.91 4.23 6.88
N ALA A 178 -8.14 3.16 7.11
CA ALA A 178 -7.52 2.40 6.02
C ALA A 178 -8.57 1.71 5.15
N LEU A 179 -8.28 1.56 3.87
CA LEU A 179 -9.09 0.77 2.95
C LEU A 179 -8.95 -0.73 3.26
N TYR A 180 -7.72 -1.16 3.56
CA TYR A 180 -7.37 -2.49 4.02
C TYR A 180 -6.79 -2.42 5.43
N GLU A 181 -7.19 -3.36 6.30
CA GLU A 181 -6.69 -3.37 7.68
C GLU A 181 -5.18 -3.61 7.71
N ARG A 182 -4.45 -2.68 8.31
CA ARG A 182 -3.00 -2.74 8.53
C ARG A 182 -2.68 -2.30 9.95
N VAL A 183 -1.68 -2.92 10.55
CA VAL A 183 -1.09 -2.48 11.81
C VAL A 183 0.09 -1.56 11.49
N HIS A 184 0.15 -0.41 12.15
CA HIS A 184 1.33 0.44 12.13
C HIS A 184 2.37 -0.09 13.12
N PHE A 185 3.55 -0.42 12.59
CA PHE A 185 4.72 -0.92 13.32
C PHE A 185 5.90 0.04 13.14
N SER A 186 6.52 0.50 14.24
CA SER A 186 7.63 1.45 14.18
C SER A 186 9.01 0.77 14.04
N GLY A 187 9.08 -0.33 13.32
CA GLY A 187 10.32 -1.04 12.96
C GLY A 187 10.55 -1.06 11.47
N ALA A 188 11.80 -1.12 11.05
CA ALA A 188 12.16 -1.17 9.63
C ALA A 188 11.87 -2.55 9.04
N ILE A 189 10.91 -2.62 8.10
CA ILE A 189 10.65 -3.82 7.31
C ILE A 189 11.35 -3.63 5.95
N ASN A 190 12.36 -4.47 5.67
CA ASN A 190 13.16 -4.39 4.46
C ASN A 190 12.68 -5.39 3.41
N PRO A 191 12.95 -5.17 2.09
CA PRO A 191 12.68 -6.14 1.04
C PRO A 191 13.25 -7.52 1.36
N GLY A 192 12.44 -8.56 1.22
CA GLY A 192 12.73 -9.94 1.62
C GLY A 192 12.20 -10.33 3.01
N MET A 193 11.86 -9.36 3.87
CA MET A 193 11.17 -9.63 5.15
C MET A 193 9.65 -9.82 4.98
N SER A 194 9.09 -9.45 3.83
CA SER A 194 7.68 -9.66 3.48
C SER A 194 7.27 -11.11 3.66
N GLY A 195 6.15 -11.36 4.30
CA GLY A 195 5.64 -12.70 4.63
C GLY A 195 6.23 -13.31 5.90
N GLY A 196 7.24 -12.67 6.51
CA GLY A 196 7.78 -13.08 7.81
C GLY A 196 6.87 -12.67 8.97
N PRO A 197 7.03 -13.30 10.16
CA PRO A 197 6.23 -13.01 11.33
C PRO A 197 6.71 -11.75 12.05
N THR A 198 5.76 -11.02 12.65
CA THR A 198 6.05 -10.10 13.75
C THR A 198 5.50 -10.70 15.04
N LEU A 199 6.34 -10.76 16.06
CA LEU A 199 6.15 -11.56 17.28
C LEU A 199 6.00 -10.70 18.52
N SER A 200 5.24 -11.19 19.50
CA SER A 200 5.28 -10.71 20.89
C SER A 200 6.59 -11.12 21.58
N GLY A 201 6.88 -10.56 22.77
CA GLY A 201 8.00 -10.96 23.59
C GLY A 201 7.99 -12.45 24.02
N GLU A 202 6.82 -13.08 23.97
CA GLU A 202 6.63 -14.51 24.25
C GLU A 202 6.95 -15.40 23.04
N GLY A 203 7.03 -14.81 21.85
CA GLY A 203 7.31 -15.49 20.59
C GLY A 203 6.07 -15.96 19.84
N ASN A 204 4.89 -15.47 20.17
CA ASN A 204 3.67 -15.70 19.40
C ASN A 204 3.52 -14.65 18.29
N VAL A 205 2.87 -15.02 17.20
CA VAL A 205 2.68 -14.14 16.05
C VAL A 205 1.56 -13.15 16.30
N VAL A 206 1.87 -11.86 16.17
CA VAL A 206 0.93 -10.73 16.27
C VAL A 206 0.52 -10.20 14.89
N GLY A 207 1.38 -10.40 13.89
CA GLY A 207 1.10 -9.94 12.52
C GLY A 207 2.08 -10.52 11.52
N VAL A 208 1.81 -10.26 10.24
CA VAL A 208 2.66 -10.67 9.11
C VAL A 208 3.24 -9.43 8.46
N ASN A 209 4.56 -9.38 8.29
CA ASN A 209 5.25 -8.26 7.64
C ASN A 209 4.76 -8.09 6.21
N VAL A 210 4.42 -6.88 5.78
CA VAL A 210 3.89 -6.68 4.42
C VAL A 210 4.58 -5.57 3.64
N ALA A 211 4.79 -4.40 4.25
CA ALA A 211 5.28 -3.22 3.53
C ALA A 211 5.99 -2.24 4.47
N THR A 212 6.67 -1.27 3.86
CA THR A 212 7.26 -0.12 4.54
C THR A 212 6.91 1.17 3.80
N MET A 213 6.82 2.27 4.53
CA MET A 213 6.65 3.61 3.97
C MET A 213 7.69 4.55 4.60
N GLY A 214 8.79 4.79 3.90
CA GLY A 214 9.88 5.63 4.42
C GLY A 214 10.62 5.00 5.61
N ASN A 215 11.26 5.82 6.41
CA ASN A 215 12.10 5.38 7.52
C ASN A 215 11.24 4.97 8.74
N GLN A 216 11.42 3.74 9.21
CA GLN A 216 10.79 3.21 10.45
C GLN A 216 9.24 3.23 10.48
N VAL A 217 8.59 3.25 9.30
CA VAL A 217 7.15 3.07 9.18
C VAL A 217 6.89 1.74 8.50
N GLY A 218 6.70 0.70 9.28
CA GLY A 218 6.36 -0.65 8.82
C GLY A 218 4.86 -0.89 8.92
N PHE A 219 4.36 -1.75 8.04
CA PHE A 219 2.99 -2.23 8.08
C PHE A 219 2.94 -3.74 8.21
N LEU A 220 2.03 -4.20 9.07
CA LEU A 220 1.76 -5.62 9.24
C LEU A 220 0.32 -5.91 8.84
N VAL A 221 0.10 -7.10 8.32
CA VAL A 221 -1.24 -7.68 8.26
C VAL A 221 -1.61 -8.16 9.66
N PRO A 222 -2.77 -7.79 10.22
CA PRO A 222 -3.21 -8.24 11.53
C PRO A 222 -3.25 -9.78 11.63
N VAL A 223 -2.89 -10.32 12.79
CA VAL A 223 -2.91 -11.78 13.03
C VAL A 223 -4.29 -12.39 12.83
N THR A 224 -5.35 -11.63 13.11
CA THR A 224 -6.74 -12.04 12.88
C THR A 224 -7.04 -12.42 11.44
N LYS A 225 -6.46 -11.69 10.46
CA LYS A 225 -6.57 -12.02 9.02
C LYS A 225 -5.79 -13.30 8.67
N ALA A 226 -4.60 -13.45 9.23
CA ALA A 226 -3.79 -14.65 9.05
C ALA A 226 -4.50 -15.90 9.59
N ARG A 227 -5.11 -15.80 10.77
CA ARG A 227 -5.92 -16.86 11.37
C ARG A 227 -7.12 -17.19 10.49
N GLN A 228 -7.90 -16.21 10.06
CA GLN A 228 -9.05 -16.41 9.18
C GLN A 228 -8.68 -17.14 7.87
N LEU A 229 -7.52 -16.81 7.30
CA LEU A 229 -7.03 -17.49 6.10
C LEU A 229 -6.62 -18.94 6.42
N LEU A 230 -5.91 -19.16 7.54
CA LEU A 230 -5.50 -20.50 7.97
C LEU A 230 -6.72 -21.38 8.24
N ASP A 231 -7.73 -20.92 9.00
CA ASP A 231 -8.92 -21.67 9.33
C ASP A 231 -9.69 -22.08 8.07
N ARG A 232 -9.85 -21.16 7.11
CA ARG A 232 -10.47 -21.47 5.80
C ARG A 232 -9.66 -22.51 5.03
N THR A 233 -8.34 -22.44 5.09
CA THR A 233 -7.45 -23.38 4.39
C THR A 233 -7.53 -24.78 4.99
N LEU A 234 -7.56 -24.87 6.32
CA LEU A 234 -7.68 -26.15 7.03
C LEU A 234 -9.05 -26.85 6.81
N ALA A 235 -10.07 -26.07 6.46
CA ALA A 235 -11.40 -26.57 6.13
C ALA A 235 -11.55 -27.04 4.67
N LEU A 236 -10.53 -26.84 3.82
CA LEU A 236 -10.59 -27.29 2.43
C LEU A 236 -10.62 -28.82 2.34
N PRO A 237 -11.51 -29.41 1.52
CA PRO A 237 -11.60 -30.86 1.36
C PRO A 237 -10.38 -31.46 0.63
N ALA A 238 -9.73 -30.67 -0.21
CA ALA A 238 -8.51 -31.03 -0.94
C ALA A 238 -7.73 -29.78 -1.33
N PRO A 239 -6.42 -29.88 -1.54
CA PRO A 239 -5.61 -28.77 -2.07
C PRO A 239 -6.12 -28.30 -3.43
N PRO A 240 -6.28 -26.98 -3.65
CA PRO A 240 -6.72 -26.42 -4.93
C PRO A 240 -5.64 -26.58 -6.01
N ASP A 241 -6.08 -26.64 -7.24
CA ASP A 241 -5.19 -26.45 -8.39
C ASP A 241 -4.99 -24.97 -8.74
N ALA A 242 -4.11 -24.70 -9.70
CA ALA A 242 -3.80 -23.34 -10.14
C ALA A 242 -5.02 -22.60 -10.73
N ALA A 243 -5.94 -23.33 -11.39
CA ALA A 243 -7.15 -22.73 -11.95
C ALA A 243 -8.12 -22.29 -10.84
N ALA A 244 -8.27 -23.13 -9.80
CA ALA A 244 -9.08 -22.81 -8.63
C ALA A 244 -8.51 -21.62 -7.86
N LEU A 245 -7.18 -21.52 -7.70
CA LEU A 245 -6.52 -20.38 -7.07
C LEU A 245 -6.76 -19.08 -7.86
N ARG A 246 -6.56 -19.07 -9.18
CA ARG A 246 -6.85 -17.91 -10.03
C ARG A 246 -8.31 -17.50 -9.99
N LYS A 247 -9.23 -18.47 -10.01
CA LYS A 247 -10.67 -18.21 -9.85
C LYS A 247 -10.96 -17.54 -8.51
N SER A 248 -10.38 -18.04 -7.43
CA SER A 248 -10.51 -17.44 -6.08
C SER A 248 -10.00 -16.00 -6.05
N VAL A 249 -8.87 -15.70 -6.69
CA VAL A 249 -8.38 -14.30 -6.84
C VAL A 249 -9.43 -13.43 -7.53
N GLY A 250 -9.98 -13.86 -8.65
CA GLY A 250 -11.02 -13.12 -9.39
C GLY A 250 -12.28 -12.86 -8.54
N GLU A 251 -12.75 -13.85 -7.80
CA GLU A 251 -13.89 -13.73 -6.88
C GLU A 251 -13.62 -12.73 -5.75
N GLN A 252 -12.42 -12.76 -5.17
CA GLN A 252 -12.00 -11.81 -4.14
C GLN A 252 -11.93 -10.38 -4.67
N LEU A 253 -11.41 -10.18 -5.88
CA LEU A 253 -11.38 -8.87 -6.53
C LEU A 253 -12.79 -8.33 -6.81
N MET A 254 -13.69 -9.20 -7.30
CA MET A 254 -15.10 -8.84 -7.52
C MET A 254 -15.81 -8.46 -6.21
N ALA A 255 -15.56 -9.19 -5.13
CA ALA A 255 -16.11 -8.86 -3.81
C ALA A 255 -15.51 -7.56 -3.26
N ASN A 256 -14.21 -7.34 -3.44
CA ASN A 256 -13.54 -6.13 -2.99
C ASN A 256 -14.06 -4.87 -3.68
N GLN A 257 -14.16 -4.86 -5.02
CA GLN A 257 -14.69 -3.70 -5.75
C GLN A 257 -16.15 -3.39 -5.39
N GLN A 258 -16.96 -4.44 -5.09
CA GLN A 258 -18.32 -4.24 -4.60
C GLN A 258 -18.31 -3.58 -3.23
N ARG A 259 -17.49 -4.04 -2.30
CA ARG A 259 -17.33 -3.46 -0.96
C ARG A 259 -16.90 -1.98 -1.02
N ILE A 260 -15.96 -1.63 -1.91
CA ILE A 260 -15.53 -0.24 -2.11
C ILE A 260 -16.69 0.59 -2.67
N THR A 261 -17.39 0.08 -3.68
CA THR A 261 -18.55 0.73 -4.27
C THR A 261 -19.62 1.01 -3.22
N ASP A 262 -19.97 0.03 -2.41
CA ASP A 262 -21.00 0.15 -1.37
C ASP A 262 -20.59 1.22 -0.32
N ARG A 263 -19.34 1.24 0.11
CA ARG A 263 -18.80 2.28 1.02
C ARG A 263 -18.91 3.69 0.41
N LEU A 264 -18.53 3.86 -0.86
CA LEU A 264 -18.62 5.13 -1.56
C LEU A 264 -20.08 5.56 -1.81
N MET A 265 -20.97 4.61 -2.09
CA MET A 265 -22.38 4.90 -2.35
C MET A 265 -23.20 5.14 -1.09
N ALA A 266 -22.80 4.59 0.05
CA ALA A 266 -23.48 4.79 1.33
C ALA A 266 -23.26 6.18 1.94
N THR A 267 -22.17 6.87 1.58
CA THR A 267 -21.86 8.21 2.06
C THR A 267 -22.39 9.28 1.12
N GLU A 268 -22.89 10.40 1.64
CA GLU A 268 -23.13 11.60 0.84
C GLU A 268 -21.79 12.04 0.23
N LEU A 269 -21.82 12.54 -1.02
CA LEU A 269 -20.63 13.07 -1.68
C LEU A 269 -20.41 14.52 -1.23
N PRO A 270 -19.43 14.79 -0.33
CA PRO A 270 -19.17 16.14 0.14
C PRO A 270 -18.73 17.04 -1.03
N LYS A 271 -19.02 18.33 -0.92
CA LYS A 271 -18.62 19.33 -1.90
C LYS A 271 -17.43 20.13 -1.38
N GLN A 272 -16.37 20.21 -2.18
CA GLN A 272 -15.21 21.05 -1.96
C GLN A 272 -15.30 22.30 -2.83
N GLY A 273 -15.08 23.47 -2.24
CA GLY A 273 -14.96 24.72 -2.99
C GLY A 273 -13.62 24.80 -3.73
N LEU A 274 -13.67 25.19 -5.00
CA LEU A 274 -12.48 25.36 -5.83
C LEU A 274 -12.71 26.53 -6.82
N GLY A 275 -12.32 27.74 -6.44
CA GLY A 275 -12.73 28.97 -7.13
C GLY A 275 -14.25 29.14 -7.10
N ASP A 276 -14.80 29.47 -8.28
CA ASP A 276 -16.25 29.62 -8.48
C ASP A 276 -17.00 28.29 -8.65
N TYR A 277 -16.33 27.17 -8.39
CA TYR A 277 -16.88 25.83 -8.60
C TYR A 277 -17.02 25.08 -7.27
N ARG A 278 -17.94 24.12 -7.27
CA ARG A 278 -18.00 23.06 -6.27
C ARG A 278 -17.67 21.75 -6.97
N VAL A 279 -16.73 21.01 -6.38
CA VAL A 279 -16.24 19.73 -6.87
C VAL A 279 -16.45 18.64 -5.82
N PRO A 280 -16.42 17.34 -6.18
CA PRO A 280 -16.37 16.26 -5.21
C PRO A 280 -15.27 16.47 -4.17
N GLY A 281 -15.63 16.48 -2.88
CA GLY A 281 -14.70 16.54 -1.77
C GLY A 281 -14.23 15.16 -1.33
N ARG A 282 -13.79 15.00 -0.08
CA ARG A 282 -13.36 13.72 0.50
C ARG A 282 -14.53 12.74 0.58
N TRP A 283 -14.69 11.90 -0.42
CA TRP A 283 -15.84 11.02 -0.62
C TRP A 283 -15.98 9.92 0.45
N SER A 284 -14.86 9.48 1.05
CA SER A 284 -14.86 8.48 2.12
C SER A 284 -13.67 8.72 3.06
N PRO A 285 -13.78 8.31 4.35
CA PRO A 285 -12.67 8.42 5.30
C PRO A 285 -11.38 7.74 4.85
N PHE A 286 -11.44 6.66 4.05
CA PHE A 286 -10.24 5.97 3.55
C PHE A 286 -9.48 6.74 2.44
N LEU A 287 -10.10 7.79 1.87
CA LEU A 287 -9.42 8.65 0.91
C LEU A 287 -8.61 9.72 1.66
N LYS A 288 -7.36 9.88 1.29
CA LYS A 288 -6.50 10.96 1.77
C LYS A 288 -6.50 12.08 0.73
N CYS A 289 -6.69 13.30 1.18
CA CYS A 289 -6.84 14.44 0.28
C CYS A 289 -5.83 15.53 0.61
N TRP A 290 -5.26 16.13 -0.43
CA TRP A 290 -4.31 17.23 -0.38
C TRP A 290 -4.69 18.30 -1.38
N GLY A 291 -4.33 19.54 -1.09
CA GLY A 291 -4.43 20.67 -2.01
C GLY A 291 -3.08 21.33 -2.19
N ASP A 292 -2.86 21.90 -3.37
CA ASP A 292 -1.66 22.65 -3.70
C ASP A 292 -1.97 23.77 -4.69
N THR A 293 -1.25 24.90 -4.54
CA THR A 293 -1.31 26.05 -5.45
C THR A 293 0.10 26.55 -5.67
N PRO A 294 0.87 25.96 -6.60
CA PRO A 294 2.19 26.43 -6.94
C PRO A 294 2.17 27.90 -7.37
N HIS A 295 3.02 28.70 -6.79
CA HIS A 295 3.18 30.10 -7.15
C HIS A 295 4.45 30.30 -7.98
N ASP A 296 4.25 30.59 -9.27
CA ASP A 296 5.31 30.99 -10.18
C ASP A 296 4.92 32.35 -10.80
N PRO A 297 5.60 33.47 -10.44
CA PRO A 297 5.28 34.80 -10.93
C PRO A 297 5.49 34.96 -12.45
N GLU A 298 6.30 34.11 -13.08
CA GLU A 298 6.55 34.15 -14.53
C GLU A 298 5.46 33.42 -15.33
N THR A 299 4.75 32.49 -14.72
CA THR A 299 3.66 31.76 -15.36
C THR A 299 2.41 32.64 -15.49
N PRO A 300 1.84 32.78 -16.71
CA PRO A 300 0.71 33.67 -16.94
C PRO A 300 -0.65 33.12 -16.48
N TYR A 301 -0.67 31.98 -15.77
CA TYR A 301 -1.86 31.34 -15.22
C TYR A 301 -1.55 30.71 -13.87
N THR A 302 -2.58 30.38 -13.10
CA THR A 302 -2.48 29.68 -11.82
C THR A 302 -3.27 28.38 -11.90
N VAL A 303 -2.72 27.31 -11.34
CA VAL A 303 -3.41 26.02 -11.17
C VAL A 303 -3.52 25.76 -9.68
N THR A 304 -4.74 25.71 -9.16
CA THR A 304 -5.02 25.23 -7.80
C THR A 304 -5.51 23.80 -7.90
N SER A 305 -4.83 22.86 -7.28
CA SER A 305 -5.17 21.45 -7.31
C SER A 305 -5.77 20.98 -6.00
N TYR A 306 -6.67 19.99 -6.09
CA TYR A 306 -7.21 19.23 -4.97
C TYR A 306 -7.31 17.77 -5.39
N GLN A 307 -6.53 16.93 -4.74
CA GLN A 307 -6.41 15.50 -5.06
C GLN A 307 -6.82 14.64 -3.89
N CYS A 308 -7.52 13.55 -4.16
CA CYS A 308 -7.81 12.50 -3.18
C CYS A 308 -7.44 11.13 -3.73
N SER A 309 -6.84 10.30 -2.89
CA SER A 309 -6.41 8.93 -3.24
C SER A 309 -6.68 7.96 -2.10
N SER A 310 -6.95 6.70 -2.45
CA SER A 310 -6.97 5.60 -1.47
C SER A 310 -5.60 5.31 -0.88
N GLU A 311 -4.51 5.74 -1.51
CA GLU A 311 -3.10 5.45 -1.15
C GLU A 311 -2.78 3.96 -0.98
N GLU A 312 -3.77 3.12 -0.96
CA GLU A 312 -3.67 1.68 -0.83
C GLU A 312 -4.20 1.03 -2.10
N ASP A 313 -3.54 -0.02 -2.50
CA ASP A 313 -3.89 -0.84 -3.65
C ASP A 313 -3.81 -2.34 -3.31
N ILE A 314 -4.30 -3.17 -4.19
CA ILE A 314 -4.06 -4.60 -4.19
C ILE A 314 -2.97 -4.90 -5.20
N PHE A 315 -1.91 -5.54 -4.75
CA PHE A 315 -0.88 -6.11 -5.62
C PHE A 315 -1.46 -7.31 -6.37
N LEU A 316 -1.45 -7.28 -7.68
CA LEU A 316 -1.75 -8.47 -8.51
C LEU A 316 -0.48 -9.11 -9.03
N SER A 317 0.44 -8.29 -9.59
CA SER A 317 1.78 -8.70 -10.02
C SER A 317 2.74 -7.53 -9.86
N SER A 318 4.01 -7.74 -10.15
CA SER A 318 5.03 -6.67 -10.16
C SER A 318 4.68 -5.51 -11.10
N SER A 319 3.88 -5.76 -12.14
CA SER A 319 3.46 -4.81 -13.16
C SER A 319 1.99 -4.37 -13.02
N HIS A 320 1.19 -5.00 -12.16
CA HIS A 320 -0.25 -4.77 -12.11
C HIS A 320 -0.75 -4.52 -10.69
N ARG A 321 -1.34 -3.34 -10.48
CA ARG A 321 -2.01 -2.94 -9.24
C ARG A 321 -3.50 -2.77 -9.50
N THR A 322 -4.33 -2.89 -8.45
CA THR A 322 -5.79 -2.77 -8.56
C THR A 322 -6.42 -2.31 -7.23
N GLY A 323 -7.74 -2.13 -7.18
CA GLY A 323 -8.43 -1.66 -5.98
C GLY A 323 -8.20 -0.17 -5.69
N VAL A 324 -7.85 0.60 -6.71
CA VAL A 324 -7.48 2.02 -6.61
C VAL A 324 -8.70 2.92 -6.82
N VAL A 325 -8.81 3.96 -6.00
CA VAL A 325 -9.72 5.08 -6.18
C VAL A 325 -8.92 6.38 -6.04
N THR A 326 -8.77 7.12 -7.12
CA THR A 326 -8.04 8.40 -7.11
C THR A 326 -8.78 9.43 -7.95
N TYR A 327 -8.83 10.68 -7.52
CA TYR A 327 -9.34 11.78 -8.31
C TYR A 327 -8.56 13.07 -8.04
N LEU A 328 -8.50 13.90 -9.08
CA LEU A 328 -7.82 15.17 -9.08
C LEU A 328 -8.76 16.23 -9.66
N HIS A 329 -8.79 17.39 -9.03
CA HIS A 329 -9.44 18.60 -9.53
C HIS A 329 -8.38 19.68 -9.67
N GLN A 330 -8.36 20.37 -10.82
CA GLN A 330 -7.46 21.46 -11.12
C GLN A 330 -8.27 22.69 -11.54
N HIS A 331 -8.29 23.71 -10.73
CA HIS A 331 -8.83 25.01 -11.11
C HIS A 331 -7.75 25.84 -11.80
N VAL A 332 -7.92 26.02 -13.09
CA VAL A 332 -7.03 26.81 -13.94
C VAL A 332 -7.62 28.18 -14.09
N THR A 333 -6.86 29.23 -13.78
CA THR A 333 -7.30 30.63 -13.94
C THR A 333 -6.18 31.50 -14.50
N SER A 334 -6.55 32.52 -15.27
CA SER A 334 -5.63 33.49 -15.79
C SER A 334 -6.26 34.88 -15.90
N GLN A 335 -5.54 35.89 -15.43
CA GLN A 335 -5.86 37.31 -15.67
C GLN A 335 -4.99 37.91 -16.78
N LYS A 336 -3.93 37.21 -17.20
CA LYS A 336 -2.96 37.67 -18.19
C LYS A 336 -3.24 37.15 -19.59
N LEU A 337 -3.96 36.03 -19.73
CA LEU A 337 -4.27 35.41 -21.02
C LEU A 337 -5.64 35.86 -21.52
N GLY A 338 -5.71 36.25 -22.79
CA GLY A 338 -7.01 36.42 -23.47
C GLY A 338 -7.69 35.09 -23.71
N ALA A 339 -8.99 35.11 -23.99
CA ALA A 339 -9.87 33.93 -24.13
C ALA A 339 -9.29 32.83 -25.05
N MET A 340 -8.79 33.16 -26.24
CA MET A 340 -8.23 32.18 -27.17
C MET A 340 -6.98 31.48 -26.66
N ARG A 341 -6.04 32.24 -26.02
CA ARG A 341 -4.82 31.68 -25.44
C ARG A 341 -5.13 30.82 -24.21
N PHE A 342 -6.08 31.26 -23.39
CA PHE A 342 -6.55 30.46 -22.26
C PHE A 342 -7.19 29.16 -22.74
N SER A 343 -8.06 29.20 -23.77
CA SER A 343 -8.70 28.00 -24.32
C SER A 343 -7.68 27.00 -24.87
N ALA A 344 -6.62 27.47 -25.54
CA ALA A 344 -5.54 26.61 -26.05
C ALA A 344 -4.76 25.96 -24.90
N LEU A 345 -4.36 26.72 -23.87
CA LEU A 345 -3.73 26.22 -22.67
C LEU A 345 -4.61 25.16 -21.98
N TYR A 346 -5.87 25.49 -21.73
CA TYR A 346 -6.82 24.63 -21.03
C TYR A 346 -7.08 23.32 -21.79
N SER A 347 -7.16 23.39 -23.13
CA SER A 347 -7.23 22.19 -23.98
C SER A 347 -5.97 21.32 -23.90
N THR A 348 -4.79 21.93 -23.81
CA THR A 348 -3.53 21.19 -23.65
C THR A 348 -3.49 20.48 -22.30
N LEU A 349 -3.87 21.14 -21.22
CA LEU A 349 -3.95 20.53 -19.88
C LEU A 349 -4.96 19.37 -19.86
N PHE A 350 -6.12 19.55 -20.48
CA PHE A 350 -7.12 18.47 -20.61
C PHE A 350 -6.63 17.27 -21.43
N SER A 351 -5.72 17.48 -22.37
CA SER A 351 -5.20 16.40 -23.24
C SER A 351 -4.06 15.59 -22.61
N GLN A 352 -3.53 16.03 -21.46
CA GLN A 352 -2.52 15.25 -20.74
C GLN A 352 -3.16 13.97 -20.19
N ASP A 353 -2.55 12.82 -20.46
CA ASP A 353 -3.05 11.56 -19.92
C ASP A 353 -2.93 11.57 -18.38
N PRO A 354 -4.01 11.27 -17.66
CA PRO A 354 -3.88 11.00 -16.24
C PRO A 354 -3.05 9.73 -16.06
N ASP A 355 -2.29 9.65 -14.96
CA ASP A 355 -1.52 8.45 -14.62
C ASP A 355 -2.49 7.25 -14.51
N PRO A 356 -2.45 6.30 -15.44
CA PRO A 356 -3.29 5.13 -15.35
C PRO A 356 -2.78 4.22 -14.22
N VAL A 357 -3.65 3.38 -13.70
CA VAL A 357 -3.23 2.28 -12.81
C VAL A 357 -2.15 1.47 -13.53
N PRO A 358 -0.97 1.21 -12.91
CA PRO A 358 0.10 0.45 -13.55
C PRO A 358 -0.39 -0.93 -14.00
N ALA A 359 -0.18 -1.25 -15.27
CA ALA A 359 -0.46 -2.58 -15.84
C ALA A 359 0.20 -2.71 -17.21
N THR A 360 0.59 -3.93 -17.60
CA THR A 360 1.14 -4.22 -18.93
C THR A 360 0.05 -4.60 -19.94
N ARG A 361 0.45 -4.70 -21.22
CA ARG A 361 -0.45 -5.20 -22.28
C ARG A 361 -0.83 -6.68 -22.11
N GLU A 362 -0.09 -7.43 -21.31
CA GLU A 362 -0.41 -8.81 -20.96
C GLU A 362 -1.52 -8.88 -19.89
N ASP A 363 -1.57 -7.87 -19.01
CA ASP A 363 -2.55 -7.80 -17.93
C ASP A 363 -3.89 -7.24 -18.38
N VAL A 364 -3.87 -6.20 -19.24
CA VAL A 364 -5.06 -5.42 -19.63
C VAL A 364 -5.14 -5.18 -21.13
N THR A 365 -6.33 -4.82 -21.62
CA THR A 365 -6.54 -4.34 -22.99
C THR A 365 -6.12 -2.88 -23.13
N ASN A 366 -6.07 -2.36 -24.35
CA ASN A 366 -5.97 -0.93 -24.57
C ASN A 366 -7.26 -0.23 -24.10
N PHE A 367 -7.12 1.04 -23.69
CA PHE A 367 -8.27 1.87 -23.38
C PHE A 367 -9.16 2.09 -24.61
N ARG A 368 -10.47 2.02 -24.37
CA ARG A 368 -11.50 2.45 -25.31
C ARG A 368 -12.22 3.64 -24.71
N CYS A 369 -12.16 4.77 -25.38
CA CYS A 369 -12.66 6.04 -24.88
C CYS A 369 -13.88 6.52 -25.66
N LYS A 370 -14.82 7.19 -24.96
CA LYS A 370 -15.93 7.95 -25.53
C LYS A 370 -15.91 9.34 -24.91
N SER A 371 -16.04 10.38 -25.76
CA SER A 371 -16.08 11.77 -25.31
C SER A 371 -17.38 12.43 -25.76
N GLU A 372 -18.03 13.13 -24.84
CA GLU A 372 -19.30 13.83 -25.09
C GLU A 372 -19.34 15.17 -24.34
N PHE A 373 -20.21 16.07 -24.78
CA PHE A 373 -20.58 17.24 -24.01
C PHE A 373 -21.82 16.89 -23.19
N VAL A 374 -21.77 17.16 -21.90
CA VAL A 374 -22.86 16.88 -20.98
C VAL A 374 -23.20 18.15 -20.18
N ASP A 375 -24.49 18.34 -19.89
CA ASP A 375 -24.93 19.35 -18.93
C ASP A 375 -25.03 18.73 -17.53
N VAL A 376 -24.33 19.32 -16.58
CA VAL A 376 -24.40 18.96 -15.18
C VAL A 376 -24.94 20.12 -14.38
N LYS A 377 -26.24 20.15 -14.17
CA LYS A 377 -26.94 21.20 -13.39
C LYS A 377 -26.68 22.62 -13.93
N GLY A 378 -26.73 22.79 -15.26
CA GLY A 378 -26.46 24.06 -15.95
C GLY A 378 -24.98 24.36 -16.17
N LEU A 379 -24.08 23.45 -15.80
CA LEU A 379 -22.66 23.53 -16.08
C LEU A 379 -22.33 22.67 -17.30
N THR A 380 -21.95 23.29 -18.41
CA THR A 380 -21.52 22.55 -19.61
C THR A 380 -20.12 21.95 -19.38
N VAL A 381 -20.00 20.65 -19.54
CA VAL A 381 -18.78 19.88 -19.30
C VAL A 381 -18.46 19.04 -20.52
N ARG A 382 -17.22 19.07 -21.00
CA ARG A 382 -16.68 18.05 -21.90
C ARG A 382 -16.18 16.89 -21.06
N ALA A 383 -16.79 15.72 -21.18
CA ALA A 383 -16.41 14.52 -20.46
C ALA A 383 -15.88 13.43 -21.41
N ALA A 384 -14.79 12.78 -21.02
CA ALA A 384 -14.23 11.62 -21.70
C ALA A 384 -14.14 10.46 -20.70
N ILE A 385 -14.76 9.33 -21.04
CA ILE A 385 -14.70 8.09 -20.26
C ILE A 385 -13.92 7.06 -21.05
N CYS A 386 -12.87 6.52 -20.44
CA CYS A 386 -12.02 5.48 -21.00
C CYS A 386 -12.09 4.23 -20.12
N LEU A 387 -12.26 3.05 -20.73
CA LEU A 387 -12.26 1.76 -20.06
C LEU A 387 -11.26 0.82 -20.72
N ARG A 388 -10.54 0.02 -19.90
CA ARG A 388 -9.75 -1.12 -20.33
C ARG A 388 -10.09 -2.35 -19.49
N ALA A 389 -10.18 -3.52 -20.13
CA ALA A 389 -10.55 -4.77 -19.45
C ALA A 389 -9.33 -5.53 -18.96
N TYR A 390 -9.49 -6.25 -17.85
CA TYR A 390 -8.52 -7.19 -17.34
C TYR A 390 -8.56 -8.49 -18.14
N ARG A 391 -7.41 -8.97 -18.64
CA ARG A 391 -7.37 -10.17 -19.47
C ARG A 391 -7.54 -11.45 -18.68
N ARG A 392 -6.95 -11.52 -17.46
CA ARG A 392 -7.01 -12.69 -16.59
C ARG A 392 -8.24 -12.75 -15.70
N PHE A 393 -8.91 -11.60 -15.49
CA PHE A 393 -10.06 -11.47 -14.58
C PHE A 393 -11.24 -10.84 -15.32
N PRO A 394 -11.97 -11.62 -16.14
CA PRO A 394 -13.11 -11.12 -16.90
C PRO A 394 -14.16 -10.45 -16.00
N GLY A 395 -14.71 -9.34 -16.46
CA GLY A 395 -15.67 -8.53 -15.70
C GLY A 395 -15.06 -7.41 -14.86
N LEU A 396 -13.73 -7.34 -14.74
CA LEU A 396 -13.01 -6.24 -14.12
C LEU A 396 -12.41 -5.30 -15.16
N TYR A 397 -12.44 -4.01 -14.85
CA TYR A 397 -12.00 -2.93 -15.71
C TYR A 397 -11.29 -1.85 -14.89
N ASP A 398 -10.35 -1.15 -15.53
CA ASP A 398 -9.96 0.17 -15.10
C ASP A 398 -10.81 1.21 -15.84
N LEU A 399 -11.25 2.22 -15.12
CA LEU A 399 -11.94 3.38 -15.67
C LEU A 399 -11.11 4.63 -15.41
N VAL A 400 -10.95 5.45 -16.45
CA VAL A 400 -10.46 6.83 -16.36
C VAL A 400 -11.55 7.74 -16.90
N LEU A 401 -12.05 8.64 -16.07
CA LEU A 401 -12.93 9.75 -16.45
C LEU A 401 -12.11 11.03 -16.42
N ARG A 402 -12.20 11.83 -17.47
CA ARG A 402 -11.77 13.23 -17.49
C ARG A 402 -12.94 14.12 -17.81
N ALA A 403 -13.01 15.29 -17.17
CA ALA A 403 -14.05 16.25 -17.45
C ALA A 403 -13.52 17.69 -17.29
N ALA A 404 -13.86 18.56 -18.25
CA ALA A 404 -13.47 19.97 -18.25
C ALA A 404 -14.70 20.85 -18.40
N THR A 405 -14.79 21.88 -17.53
CA THR A 405 -15.89 22.87 -17.58
C THR A 405 -15.66 23.88 -18.70
N LEU A 406 -16.74 24.34 -19.34
CA LEU A 406 -16.67 25.22 -20.54
C LEU A 406 -17.42 26.54 -20.38
N ASN A 407 -17.85 26.88 -19.17
CA ASN A 407 -18.75 28.04 -18.94
C ASN A 407 -18.03 29.39 -18.83
N ALA A 408 -16.69 29.41 -18.84
CA ALA A 408 -15.92 30.63 -18.74
C ALA A 408 -14.71 30.63 -19.71
N SER A 409 -14.23 31.83 -20.05
CA SER A 409 -13.17 32.04 -21.05
C SER A 409 -11.79 32.31 -20.45
N THR A 410 -11.67 32.47 -19.12
CA THR A 410 -10.41 32.78 -18.42
C THR A 410 -10.18 31.92 -17.17
N HIS A 411 -11.10 31.03 -16.87
CA HIS A 411 -10.99 30.06 -15.79
C HIS A 411 -11.83 28.81 -16.08
N GLY A 412 -11.50 27.70 -15.43
CA GLY A 412 -12.23 26.44 -15.55
C GLY A 412 -11.71 25.40 -14.58
N VAL A 413 -12.47 24.32 -14.42
CA VAL A 413 -12.05 23.16 -13.66
C VAL A 413 -11.86 21.98 -14.60
N ASP A 414 -10.64 21.45 -14.66
CA ASP A 414 -10.32 20.12 -15.18
C ASP A 414 -10.36 19.12 -14.02
N THR A 415 -11.00 17.99 -14.25
CA THR A 415 -11.14 16.96 -13.21
C THR A 415 -10.98 15.57 -13.79
N SER A 416 -10.34 14.69 -13.03
CA SER A 416 -10.17 13.28 -13.40
C SER A 416 -10.58 12.36 -12.24
N LEU A 417 -11.14 11.19 -12.59
CA LEU A 417 -11.39 10.08 -11.67
C LEU A 417 -10.79 8.82 -12.27
N THR A 418 -9.93 8.14 -11.51
CA THR A 418 -9.36 6.84 -11.84
C THR A 418 -9.89 5.78 -10.88
N LEU A 419 -10.46 4.71 -11.43
CA LEU A 419 -10.94 3.53 -10.73
C LEU A 419 -10.21 2.31 -11.27
N GLY A 420 -9.50 1.58 -10.42
CA GLY A 420 -8.76 0.36 -10.80
C GLY A 420 -9.47 -0.91 -10.34
N GLY A 421 -9.83 -1.80 -11.27
CA GLY A 421 -10.39 -3.12 -10.98
C GLY A 421 -11.85 -3.14 -10.55
N PHE A 422 -12.70 -2.34 -11.18
CA PHE A 422 -14.14 -2.31 -10.93
C PHE A 422 -14.94 -3.04 -12.02
N SER A 423 -16.13 -3.52 -11.68
CA SER A 423 -17.09 -3.96 -12.70
C SER A 423 -17.52 -2.76 -13.55
N ALA A 424 -17.86 -2.97 -14.82
CA ALA A 424 -18.28 -1.89 -15.72
C ALA A 424 -19.48 -1.09 -15.17
N ASP A 425 -20.40 -1.77 -14.49
CA ASP A 425 -21.60 -1.14 -13.93
C ASP A 425 -21.27 -0.28 -12.70
N ASN A 426 -20.46 -0.79 -11.78
CA ASN A 426 -20.03 -0.03 -10.62
C ASN A 426 -19.14 1.15 -11.01
N ALA A 427 -18.22 0.96 -11.96
CA ALA A 427 -17.38 2.02 -12.47
C ALA A 427 -18.22 3.16 -13.09
N ARG A 428 -19.21 2.83 -13.93
CA ARG A 428 -20.14 3.84 -14.51
C ARG A 428 -21.00 4.53 -13.43
N LYS A 429 -21.49 3.77 -12.46
CA LYS A 429 -22.29 4.31 -11.34
C LYS A 429 -21.50 5.33 -10.52
N LEU A 430 -20.26 5.02 -10.19
CA LEU A 430 -19.36 5.92 -9.46
C LEU A 430 -18.97 7.14 -10.31
N ALA A 431 -18.65 6.95 -11.59
CA ALA A 431 -18.31 8.02 -12.52
C ALA A 431 -19.47 9.01 -12.71
N ARG A 432 -20.72 8.51 -12.83
CA ARG A 432 -21.91 9.35 -12.89
C ARG A 432 -22.06 10.18 -11.62
N ARG A 433 -22.03 9.56 -10.46
CA ARG A 433 -22.14 10.24 -9.17
C ARG A 433 -21.06 11.29 -8.97
N TYR A 434 -19.83 11.00 -9.41
CA TYR A 434 -18.73 11.94 -9.38
C TYR A 434 -19.01 13.20 -10.22
N LEU A 435 -19.47 13.02 -11.47
CA LEU A 435 -19.85 14.15 -12.35
C LEU A 435 -21.00 14.97 -11.76
N GLU A 436 -22.02 14.33 -11.19
CA GLU A 436 -23.16 15.00 -10.54
C GLU A 436 -22.76 15.85 -9.31
N GLY A 437 -21.55 15.61 -8.78
CA GLY A 437 -20.93 16.40 -7.71
C GLY A 437 -20.39 17.76 -8.17
N LEU A 438 -20.22 17.96 -9.50
CA LEU A 438 -19.80 19.24 -10.06
C LEU A 438 -20.96 20.24 -10.07
N SER A 439 -20.68 21.49 -9.75
CA SER A 439 -21.61 22.59 -9.90
C SER A 439 -20.89 23.94 -9.95
N TRP A 440 -21.54 24.95 -10.51
CA TRP A 440 -21.07 26.33 -10.50
C TRP A 440 -21.78 27.10 -9.42
N THR A 441 -21.09 28.04 -8.75
CA THR A 441 -21.63 28.83 -7.64
C THR A 441 -22.10 30.22 -8.06
N LYS A 442 -21.96 30.56 -9.37
CA LYS A 442 -22.51 31.82 -9.93
C LYS A 442 -23.93 31.68 -10.37
#